data_0c9e57e563e81f07431946f2aaa59cbf
#
_entry.id   0c9e57e563e81f07431946f2aaa59cbf
#
_cell.length_a   1.000
_cell.length_b   1.000
_cell.length_c   1.000
_cell.angle_alpha   90.00
_cell.angle_beta   90.00
_cell.angle_gamma   90.00
#
_symmetry.space_group_name_H-M   'P 1'
#
loop_
_entity.id
_entity.type
_entity.pdbx_description
1 polymer ?
#
loop_
_entity_poly.entity_id
_entity_poly.type
_entity_poly.pdbx_seq_one_letter_code
_entity_poly.pdbx_strand_id
1 'polypeptide(L)'
;MVKQGKLGSVSSKLTLYVGILIVLILSITSAVAYFGSKENSFRLLKESQFKLMDDTLKTFNIYTGFKRNAMTVLASQIGHLDHLDEDEIYELLEMTLKTAEFGEVFFASEQNAKTYLSNRTSLSLTQLNFKTRPWYEKTKQEGKLIATEPYKNATDGKTVITYTVPVIHNGTFVGIVGGDLNLAAVSDQILMMGRTAESYSQVISPNGDILFHEEEEKILSKTTLSENIANAIKANPHLLDDDNDETLFYVKGNDGKAQAIMCDLTFNPYFRICTITAESSYSKASNKILFQQVITGLVAIIVALILVRILIARNLYPLNSIQSGLNSFFDFINHKTQDISTISIKTNDEFGQMAAAINDNIKATKEGL
;
A
#
# COMPACT_ATOMS: atom_id res chain seq x y z
N MET A 1 -65.02 -32.18 -14.99
CA MET A 1 -63.72 -32.36 -14.34
C MET A 1 -62.93 -31.08 -14.38
N VAL A 2 -63.02 -30.29 -13.32
CA VAL A 2 -62.19 -29.08 -13.19
C VAL A 2 -60.81 -29.48 -12.68
N LYS A 3 -59.77 -29.24 -13.48
CA LYS A 3 -58.37 -29.45 -13.07
C LYS A 3 -58.11 -28.49 -11.89
N GLN A 4 -58.12 -28.99 -10.64
CA GLN A 4 -57.59 -28.30 -9.50
C GLN A 4 -56.08 -28.08 -9.75
N GLY A 5 -55.71 -26.83 -10.09
CA GLY A 5 -54.34 -26.43 -10.10
C GLY A 5 -53.74 -26.67 -8.71
N LYS A 6 -52.58 -27.33 -8.64
CA LYS A 6 -51.80 -27.48 -7.40
C LYS A 6 -51.53 -26.09 -6.81
N LEU A 7 -52.40 -25.61 -5.96
CA LEU A 7 -52.13 -24.49 -5.07
C LEU A 7 -50.95 -24.95 -4.18
N GLY A 8 -49.78 -24.37 -4.35
CA GLY A 8 -48.62 -24.69 -3.53
C GLY A 8 -48.98 -24.57 -2.04
N SER A 9 -48.56 -25.53 -1.24
CA SER A 9 -48.78 -25.54 0.21
C SER A 9 -48.45 -24.18 0.83
N VAL A 10 -49.25 -23.72 1.79
CA VAL A 10 -49.00 -22.48 2.56
C VAL A 10 -47.56 -22.48 3.13
N SER A 11 -47.12 -23.62 3.63
CA SER A 11 -45.74 -23.84 4.07
C SER A 11 -44.71 -23.51 2.99
N SER A 12 -44.94 -23.93 1.75
CA SER A 12 -43.99 -23.68 0.64
C SER A 12 -43.95 -22.21 0.26
N LYS A 13 -45.10 -21.52 0.23
CA LYS A 13 -45.17 -20.07 -0.04
C LYS A 13 -44.48 -19.25 1.06
N LEU A 14 -44.73 -19.58 2.34
CA LEU A 14 -44.15 -18.92 3.48
C LEU A 14 -42.62 -19.13 3.50
N THR A 15 -42.13 -20.32 3.24
CA THR A 15 -40.69 -20.62 3.10
C THR A 15 -40.06 -19.77 1.98
N LEU A 16 -40.74 -19.60 0.85
CA LEU A 16 -40.28 -18.79 -0.26
C LEU A 16 -40.16 -17.30 0.14
N TYR A 17 -41.21 -16.72 0.75
CA TYR A 17 -41.17 -15.30 1.15
C TYR A 17 -40.14 -15.01 2.21
N VAL A 18 -40.03 -15.84 3.25
CA VAL A 18 -38.99 -15.70 4.28
C VAL A 18 -37.60 -15.90 3.67
N GLY A 19 -37.45 -16.87 2.74
CA GLY A 19 -36.19 -17.08 2.03
C GLY A 19 -35.77 -15.87 1.21
N ILE A 20 -36.68 -15.25 0.46
CA ILE A 20 -36.41 -14.01 -0.29
C ILE A 20 -35.97 -12.89 0.66
N LEU A 21 -36.66 -12.72 1.79
CA LEU A 21 -36.31 -11.68 2.78
C LEU A 21 -34.90 -11.88 3.35
N ILE A 22 -34.55 -13.14 3.70
CA ILE A 22 -33.21 -13.49 4.19
C ILE A 22 -32.14 -13.19 3.14
N VAL A 23 -32.35 -13.60 1.89
CA VAL A 23 -31.41 -13.32 0.79
C VAL A 23 -31.23 -11.81 0.61
N LEU A 24 -32.30 -11.04 0.66
CA LEU A 24 -32.25 -9.60 0.50
C LEU A 24 -31.46 -8.92 1.63
N ILE A 25 -31.73 -9.28 2.89
CA ILE A 25 -30.99 -8.75 4.05
C ILE A 25 -29.51 -9.11 3.96
N LEU A 26 -29.17 -10.38 3.68
CA LEU A 26 -27.78 -10.82 3.56
C LEU A 26 -27.07 -10.14 2.38
N SER A 27 -27.75 -9.91 1.27
CA SER A 27 -27.18 -9.19 0.12
C SER A 27 -26.86 -7.74 0.45
N ILE A 28 -27.75 -7.04 1.13
CA ILE A 28 -27.53 -5.64 1.55
C ILE A 28 -26.38 -5.56 2.55
N THR A 29 -26.38 -6.42 3.58
CA THR A 29 -25.31 -6.40 4.60
C THR A 29 -23.94 -6.75 4.00
N SER A 30 -23.89 -7.70 3.07
CA SER A 30 -22.66 -8.05 2.35
C SER A 30 -22.16 -6.90 1.47
N ALA A 31 -23.06 -6.20 0.78
CA ALA A 31 -22.70 -5.04 -0.03
C ALA A 31 -22.10 -3.92 0.84
N VAL A 32 -22.75 -3.57 1.95
CA VAL A 32 -22.26 -2.55 2.89
C VAL A 32 -20.89 -2.93 3.46
N ALA A 33 -20.73 -4.19 3.89
CA ALA A 33 -19.46 -4.68 4.41
C ALA A 33 -18.34 -4.67 3.35
N TYR A 34 -18.65 -5.01 2.09
CA TYR A 34 -17.69 -4.97 0.99
C TYR A 34 -17.20 -3.53 0.71
N PHE A 35 -18.12 -2.58 0.55
CA PHE A 35 -17.75 -1.19 0.27
C PHE A 35 -16.96 -0.58 1.43
N GLY A 36 -17.37 -0.81 2.68
CA GLY A 36 -16.64 -0.35 3.86
C GLY A 36 -15.25 -0.98 3.98
N SER A 37 -15.11 -2.27 3.67
CA SER A 37 -13.80 -2.95 3.66
C SER A 37 -12.89 -2.46 2.55
N LYS A 38 -13.44 -2.19 1.36
CA LYS A 38 -12.68 -1.64 0.23
C LYS A 38 -12.11 -0.27 0.56
N GLU A 39 -12.93 0.63 1.08
CA GLU A 39 -12.52 1.98 1.49
C GLU A 39 -11.44 1.92 2.58
N ASN A 40 -11.68 1.12 3.62
CA ASN A 40 -10.72 0.98 4.72
C ASN A 40 -9.39 0.37 4.26
N SER A 41 -9.41 -0.65 3.39
CA SER A 41 -8.21 -1.26 2.84
C SER A 41 -7.42 -0.28 1.96
N PHE A 42 -8.13 0.52 1.16
CA PHE A 42 -7.52 1.59 0.36
C PHE A 42 -6.81 2.60 1.26
N ARG A 43 -7.50 3.11 2.28
CA ARG A 43 -6.95 4.08 3.21
C ARG A 43 -5.71 3.54 3.95
N LEU A 44 -5.79 2.34 4.51
CA LEU A 44 -4.67 1.73 5.24
C LEU A 44 -3.44 1.49 4.35
N LEU A 45 -3.64 1.06 3.09
CA LEU A 45 -2.52 0.87 2.17
C LEU A 45 -1.92 2.21 1.74
N LYS A 46 -2.76 3.23 1.50
CA LYS A 46 -2.32 4.61 1.22
C LYS A 46 -1.48 5.16 2.38
N GLU A 47 -1.98 5.07 3.62
CA GLU A 47 -1.26 5.48 4.83
C GLU A 47 0.07 4.71 4.98
N SER A 48 0.07 3.41 4.71
CA SER A 48 1.29 2.58 4.74
C SER A 48 2.30 2.98 3.67
N GLN A 49 1.84 3.31 2.46
CA GLN A 49 2.70 3.79 1.38
C GLN A 49 3.29 5.16 1.70
N PHE A 50 2.47 6.08 2.22
CA PHE A 50 2.92 7.39 2.68
C PHE A 50 3.98 7.26 3.79
N LYS A 51 3.70 6.45 4.81
CA LYS A 51 4.66 6.22 5.89
C LYS A 51 5.98 5.65 5.38
N LEU A 52 5.94 4.71 4.45
CA LEU A 52 7.15 4.17 3.83
C LEU A 52 7.96 5.27 3.12
N MET A 53 7.28 6.16 2.38
CA MET A 53 7.93 7.29 1.72
C MET A 53 8.58 8.24 2.73
N ASP A 54 7.84 8.67 3.74
CA ASP A 54 8.31 9.59 4.78
C ASP A 54 9.49 9.00 5.59
N ASP A 55 9.39 7.73 6.02
CA ASP A 55 10.46 7.03 6.72
C ASP A 55 11.72 6.90 5.83
N THR A 56 11.55 6.59 4.54
CA THR A 56 12.66 6.50 3.58
C THR A 56 13.31 7.88 3.36
N LEU A 57 12.49 8.91 3.19
CA LEU A 57 12.95 10.29 3.02
C LEU A 57 13.75 10.77 4.25
N LYS A 58 13.22 10.57 5.44
CA LYS A 58 13.88 10.94 6.71
C LYS A 58 15.22 10.23 6.86
N THR A 59 15.24 8.92 6.63
CA THR A 59 16.46 8.11 6.74
C THR A 59 17.51 8.56 5.71
N PHE A 60 17.08 8.79 4.46
CA PHE A 60 17.95 9.29 3.41
C PHE A 60 18.52 10.67 3.75
N ASN A 61 17.69 11.59 4.27
CA ASN A 61 18.13 12.92 4.66
C ASN A 61 19.08 12.90 5.87
N ILE A 62 18.88 11.98 6.83
CA ILE A 62 19.82 11.77 7.95
C ILE A 62 21.15 11.25 7.41
N TYR A 63 21.13 10.21 6.58
CA TYR A 63 22.34 9.62 5.97
C TYR A 63 23.14 10.64 5.18
N THR A 64 22.50 11.38 4.28
CA THR A 64 23.15 12.42 3.48
C THR A 64 23.51 13.64 4.30
N GLY A 65 22.75 13.95 5.34
CA GLY A 65 23.02 15.02 6.30
C GLY A 65 24.32 14.81 7.06
N PHE A 66 24.57 13.58 7.52
CA PHE A 66 25.84 13.23 8.16
C PHE A 66 27.04 13.48 7.24
N LYS A 67 26.96 13.06 5.99
CA LYS A 67 28.02 13.30 4.99
C LYS A 67 28.25 14.78 4.70
N ARG A 68 27.17 15.55 4.58
CA ARG A 68 27.28 17.02 4.40
C ARG A 68 27.94 17.71 5.58
N ASN A 69 27.59 17.33 6.81
CA ASN A 69 28.20 17.86 8.00
C ASN A 69 29.69 17.52 8.08
N ALA A 70 30.09 16.29 7.73
CA ALA A 70 31.49 15.88 7.69
C ALA A 70 32.32 16.76 6.72
N MET A 71 31.77 17.04 5.53
CA MET A 71 32.43 17.95 4.58
C MET A 71 32.55 19.37 5.11
N THR A 72 31.52 19.89 5.79
CA THR A 72 31.55 21.23 6.39
C THR A 72 32.60 21.31 7.49
N VAL A 73 32.70 20.29 8.34
CA VAL A 73 33.72 20.21 9.39
C VAL A 73 35.12 20.15 8.79
N LEU A 74 35.32 19.28 7.77
CA LEU A 74 36.60 19.17 7.07
C LEU A 74 37.05 20.49 6.47
N ALA A 75 36.14 21.19 5.78
CA ALA A 75 36.46 22.53 5.21
C ALA A 75 36.89 23.53 6.29
N SER A 76 36.20 23.52 7.43
CA SER A 76 36.56 24.37 8.57
C SER A 76 37.92 24.01 9.16
N GLN A 77 38.18 22.71 9.35
CA GLN A 77 39.49 22.27 9.91
C GLN A 77 40.65 22.64 9.00
N ILE A 78 40.59 22.39 7.69
CA ILE A 78 41.65 22.80 6.75
C ILE A 78 41.77 24.33 6.72
N GLY A 79 40.65 25.08 6.77
CA GLY A 79 40.65 26.54 6.82
C GLY A 79 41.28 27.14 8.06
N HIS A 80 41.42 26.39 9.17
CA HIS A 80 42.05 26.84 10.43
C HIS A 80 43.51 26.38 10.60
N LEU A 81 44.06 25.59 9.66
CA LEU A 81 45.49 25.26 9.71
C LEU A 81 46.33 26.52 9.58
N ASP A 82 47.33 26.69 10.43
CA ASP A 82 48.24 27.85 10.38
C ASP A 82 49.00 27.93 9.04
N HIS A 83 49.39 26.73 8.54
CA HIS A 83 49.95 26.52 7.22
C HIS A 83 49.22 25.36 6.57
N LEU A 84 49.08 25.35 5.25
CA LEU A 84 48.51 24.20 4.53
C LEU A 84 49.57 23.08 4.41
N ASP A 85 49.91 22.49 5.56
CA ASP A 85 50.83 21.35 5.64
C ASP A 85 50.21 20.11 4.97
N GLU A 86 50.99 19.46 4.09
CA GLU A 86 50.47 18.33 3.31
C GLU A 86 50.15 17.13 4.19
N ASP A 87 50.93 16.86 5.25
CA ASP A 87 50.68 15.73 6.14
C ASP A 87 49.40 15.91 6.98
N GLU A 88 49.21 17.12 7.53
CA GLU A 88 47.97 17.46 8.27
C GLU A 88 46.73 17.38 7.37
N ILE A 89 46.83 17.85 6.13
CA ILE A 89 45.75 17.74 5.14
C ILE A 89 45.41 16.28 4.91
N TYR A 90 46.40 15.42 4.67
CA TYR A 90 46.17 13.99 4.44
C TYR A 90 45.51 13.29 5.64
N GLU A 91 45.93 13.62 6.87
CA GLU A 91 45.33 13.07 8.09
C GLU A 91 43.85 13.44 8.20
N LEU A 92 43.48 14.68 7.93
CA LEU A 92 42.10 15.15 7.94
C LEU A 92 41.26 14.50 6.85
N LEU A 93 41.80 14.32 5.63
CA LEU A 93 41.12 13.65 4.54
C LEU A 93 40.87 12.16 4.85
N GLU A 94 41.91 11.47 5.35
CA GLU A 94 41.83 10.05 5.72
C GLU A 94 40.84 9.82 6.87
N MET A 95 40.89 10.65 7.91
CA MET A 95 39.94 10.58 9.02
C MET A 95 38.50 10.79 8.54
N THR A 96 38.27 11.80 7.67
CA THR A 96 36.95 12.08 7.13
C THR A 96 36.46 10.96 6.22
N LEU A 97 37.32 10.39 5.39
CA LEU A 97 37.00 9.22 4.57
C LEU A 97 36.44 8.08 5.41
N LYS A 98 37.14 7.72 6.49
CA LYS A 98 36.81 6.59 7.36
C LYS A 98 35.55 6.85 8.21
N THR A 99 35.43 8.07 8.78
CA THR A 99 34.31 8.39 9.68
C THR A 99 33.02 8.64 8.93
N ALA A 100 33.07 9.22 7.75
CA ALA A 100 31.89 9.52 6.96
C ALA A 100 31.62 8.52 5.81
N GLU A 101 32.43 7.47 5.69
CA GLU A 101 32.25 6.38 4.71
C GLU A 101 32.05 6.90 3.27
N PHE A 102 32.94 7.81 2.85
CA PHE A 102 33.01 8.24 1.46
C PHE A 102 33.79 7.22 0.61
N GLY A 103 33.58 7.23 -0.70
CA GLY A 103 34.41 6.48 -1.64
C GLY A 103 35.77 7.11 -1.82
N GLU A 104 35.82 8.44 -1.85
CA GLU A 104 37.02 9.27 -1.88
C GLU A 104 36.77 10.62 -1.20
N VAL A 105 37.78 11.17 -0.54
CA VAL A 105 37.77 12.53 0.00
C VAL A 105 39.00 13.27 -0.53
N PHE A 106 38.82 14.52 -0.92
CA PHE A 106 39.88 15.31 -1.54
C PHE A 106 39.85 16.78 -1.10
N PHE A 107 41.00 17.41 -1.25
CA PHE A 107 41.13 18.88 -1.16
C PHE A 107 41.82 19.41 -2.43
N ALA A 108 41.08 20.20 -3.22
CA ALA A 108 41.62 20.89 -4.40
C ALA A 108 42.08 22.30 -3.99
N SER A 109 43.38 22.47 -3.93
CA SER A 109 44.01 23.71 -3.47
C SER A 109 44.26 24.69 -4.63
N GLU A 110 43.75 25.92 -4.48
CA GLU A 110 44.06 27.03 -5.40
C GLU A 110 45.48 27.56 -5.23
N GLN A 111 46.07 27.43 -4.03
CA GLN A 111 47.35 28.02 -3.73
C GLN A 111 48.54 27.38 -4.48
N ASN A 112 48.53 26.06 -4.57
CA ASN A 112 49.60 25.33 -5.22
C ASN A 112 49.14 24.52 -6.44
N ALA A 113 47.85 24.66 -6.80
CA ALA A 113 47.27 24.01 -7.96
C ALA A 113 47.34 22.45 -7.94
N LYS A 114 47.25 21.87 -6.74
CA LYS A 114 47.25 20.44 -6.49
C LYS A 114 45.88 19.98 -5.96
N THR A 115 45.55 18.73 -6.24
CA THR A 115 44.46 17.98 -5.57
C THR A 115 45.05 16.92 -4.66
N TYR A 116 44.82 17.06 -3.36
CA TYR A 116 45.21 16.08 -2.34
C TYR A 116 44.06 15.06 -2.18
N LEU A 117 44.41 13.75 -2.22
CA LEU A 117 43.47 12.67 -2.08
C LEU A 117 43.63 11.93 -0.75
N SER A 118 42.56 11.35 -0.24
CA SER A 118 42.57 10.65 1.05
C SER A 118 43.44 9.38 1.08
N ASN A 119 43.93 8.92 -0.06
CA ASN A 119 44.92 7.82 -0.17
C ASN A 119 46.39 8.32 -0.06
N ARG A 120 46.63 9.52 0.41
CA ARG A 120 47.90 10.19 0.55
C ARG A 120 48.66 10.42 -0.78
N THR A 121 47.91 10.59 -1.86
CA THR A 121 48.45 11.01 -3.16
C THR A 121 48.06 12.42 -3.49
N SER A 122 48.84 13.11 -4.31
CA SER A 122 48.45 14.42 -4.86
C SER A 122 48.57 14.40 -6.39
N LEU A 123 47.63 15.10 -7.02
CA LEU A 123 47.56 15.23 -8.47
C LEU A 123 47.76 16.72 -8.84
N SER A 124 48.66 17.00 -9.78
CA SER A 124 48.84 18.31 -10.36
C SER A 124 47.70 18.65 -11.36
N LEU A 125 47.57 19.94 -11.73
CA LEU A 125 46.58 20.33 -12.76
C LEU A 125 46.76 19.65 -14.11
N THR A 126 47.98 19.21 -14.43
CA THR A 126 48.22 18.43 -15.67
C THR A 126 47.72 17.03 -15.60
N GLN A 127 47.64 16.43 -14.39
CA GLN A 127 47.08 15.10 -14.13
C GLN A 127 45.59 15.15 -13.91
N LEU A 128 45.10 16.13 -13.15
CA LEU A 128 43.70 16.37 -12.87
C LEU A 128 43.42 17.85 -12.83
N ASN A 129 42.82 18.39 -13.90
CA ASN A 129 42.37 19.77 -13.91
C ASN A 129 41.03 19.86 -13.14
N PHE A 130 41.13 20.12 -11.84
CA PHE A 130 39.94 20.26 -10.99
C PHE A 130 39.05 21.44 -11.37
N LYS A 131 39.60 22.48 -12.02
CA LYS A 131 38.85 23.66 -12.47
C LYS A 131 37.80 23.35 -13.55
N THR A 132 37.97 22.23 -14.25
CA THR A 132 37.00 21.73 -15.25
C THR A 132 35.97 20.78 -14.70
N ARG A 133 36.04 20.44 -13.41
CA ARG A 133 35.11 19.48 -12.79
C ARG A 133 33.76 20.14 -12.49
N PRO A 134 32.65 19.38 -12.55
CA PRO A 134 31.26 19.91 -12.42
C PRO A 134 31.03 20.67 -11.12
N TRP A 135 31.76 20.32 -10.05
CA TRP A 135 31.59 20.92 -8.73
C TRP A 135 32.37 22.23 -8.54
N TYR A 136 33.44 22.48 -9.30
CA TYR A 136 34.37 23.54 -9.00
C TYR A 136 33.74 24.95 -9.07
N GLU A 137 33.30 25.36 -10.26
CA GLU A 137 32.72 26.68 -10.48
C GLU A 137 31.48 26.92 -9.63
N LYS A 138 30.62 25.91 -9.53
CA LYS A 138 29.38 26.01 -8.77
C LYS A 138 29.67 26.23 -7.28
N THR A 139 30.58 25.44 -6.68
CA THR A 139 30.95 25.60 -5.27
C THR A 139 31.58 26.96 -4.99
N LYS A 140 32.46 27.41 -5.90
CA LYS A 140 33.15 28.72 -5.79
C LYS A 140 32.14 29.87 -5.86
N GLN A 141 31.20 29.84 -6.79
CA GLN A 141 30.18 30.88 -6.99
C GLN A 141 29.17 30.94 -5.84
N GLU A 142 28.67 29.76 -5.40
CA GLU A 142 27.69 29.70 -4.33
C GLU A 142 28.27 29.96 -2.94
N GLY A 143 29.57 29.76 -2.75
CA GLY A 143 30.27 30.00 -1.48
C GLY A 143 29.79 29.17 -0.31
N LYS A 144 29.11 28.07 -0.58
CA LYS A 144 28.51 27.15 0.40
C LYS A 144 28.59 25.69 -0.04
N LEU A 145 28.17 24.78 0.84
CA LEU A 145 28.02 23.37 0.52
C LEU A 145 27.07 23.18 -0.66
N ILE A 146 27.50 22.40 -1.64
CA ILE A 146 26.67 21.89 -2.73
C ILE A 146 26.79 20.37 -2.84
N ALA A 147 25.80 19.75 -3.49
CA ALA A 147 25.89 18.40 -4.01
C ALA A 147 25.79 18.48 -5.54
N THR A 148 26.60 17.68 -6.22
CA THR A 148 26.57 17.63 -7.69
C THR A 148 25.40 16.78 -8.18
N GLU A 149 25.09 16.91 -9.45
CA GLU A 149 24.43 15.82 -10.19
C GLU A 149 25.38 14.62 -10.31
N PRO A 150 24.86 13.40 -10.54
CA PRO A 150 25.72 12.25 -10.77
C PRO A 150 26.63 12.44 -11.99
N TYR A 151 27.90 12.07 -11.84
CA TYR A 151 28.87 12.12 -12.93
C TYR A 151 29.92 11.03 -12.78
N LYS A 152 30.72 10.80 -13.83
CA LYS A 152 31.85 9.85 -13.77
C LYS A 152 33.05 10.49 -13.07
N ASN A 153 33.50 9.85 -11.96
CA ASN A 153 34.72 10.23 -11.29
C ASN A 153 35.93 10.09 -12.24
N ALA A 154 36.86 11.04 -12.16
CA ALA A 154 38.03 11.06 -13.04
C ALA A 154 39.13 10.06 -12.60
N THR A 155 39.12 9.63 -11.35
CA THR A 155 40.17 8.75 -10.79
C THR A 155 39.89 7.26 -11.04
N ASP A 156 38.61 6.83 -10.87
CA ASP A 156 38.24 5.42 -10.97
C ASP A 156 37.08 5.13 -11.95
N GLY A 157 36.51 6.15 -12.57
CA GLY A 157 35.43 6.03 -13.55
C GLY A 157 34.05 5.65 -12.98
N LYS A 158 33.91 5.52 -11.66
CA LYS A 158 32.66 5.18 -11.01
C LYS A 158 31.65 6.33 -11.08
N THR A 159 30.38 6.00 -11.01
CA THR A 159 29.33 7.01 -10.93
C THR A 159 29.21 7.51 -9.50
N VAL A 160 29.45 8.81 -9.31
CA VAL A 160 29.47 9.45 -8.00
C VAL A 160 28.61 10.70 -7.96
N ILE A 161 28.21 11.06 -6.76
CA ILE A 161 27.73 12.39 -6.38
C ILE A 161 28.76 12.95 -5.42
N THR A 162 29.20 14.18 -5.65
CA THR A 162 30.20 14.81 -4.81
C THR A 162 29.56 15.89 -3.96
N TYR A 163 29.77 15.80 -2.65
CA TYR A 163 29.49 16.91 -1.73
C TYR A 163 30.72 17.76 -1.63
N THR A 164 30.60 19.04 -1.95
CA THR A 164 31.75 19.99 -1.93
C THR A 164 31.46 21.19 -1.06
N VAL A 165 32.53 21.70 -0.42
CA VAL A 165 32.49 22.89 0.44
C VAL A 165 33.69 23.75 0.12
N PRO A 166 33.52 25.09 -0.01
CA PRO A 166 34.66 26.00 -0.18
C PRO A 166 35.46 26.09 1.12
N VAL A 167 36.78 26.07 1.00
CA VAL A 167 37.70 26.27 2.11
C VAL A 167 38.10 27.76 2.14
N ILE A 168 37.88 28.40 3.29
CA ILE A 168 38.21 29.77 3.52
C ILE A 168 39.28 29.83 4.63
N HIS A 169 40.43 30.38 4.32
CA HIS A 169 41.52 30.62 5.27
C HIS A 169 41.75 32.13 5.42
N ASN A 170 41.61 32.64 6.65
CA ASN A 170 41.74 34.07 6.95
C ASN A 170 40.90 34.97 6.01
N GLY A 171 39.67 34.56 5.71
CA GLY A 171 38.76 35.29 4.84
C GLY A 171 39.04 35.16 3.33
N THR A 172 40.05 34.37 2.95
CA THR A 172 40.43 34.15 1.54
C THR A 172 40.04 32.74 1.10
N PHE A 173 39.46 32.62 -0.08
CA PHE A 173 39.19 31.32 -0.70
C PHE A 173 40.51 30.67 -1.10
N VAL A 174 40.78 29.47 -0.53
CA VAL A 174 42.03 28.74 -0.74
C VAL A 174 41.84 27.42 -1.47
N GLY A 175 40.58 26.97 -1.65
CA GLY A 175 40.30 25.73 -2.37
C GLY A 175 38.93 25.19 -2.05
N ILE A 176 38.72 23.91 -2.41
CA ILE A 176 37.47 23.18 -2.22
C ILE A 176 37.79 21.80 -1.67
N VAL A 177 37.12 21.40 -0.58
CA VAL A 177 37.06 20.02 -0.17
C VAL A 177 35.87 19.32 -0.82
N GLY A 178 36.05 18.04 -1.14
CA GLY A 178 34.97 17.23 -1.68
C GLY A 178 35.02 15.78 -1.17
N GLY A 179 33.83 15.18 -1.07
CA GLY A 179 33.66 13.78 -0.74
C GLY A 179 32.75 13.09 -1.75
N ASP A 180 33.26 12.06 -2.38
CA ASP A 180 32.57 11.31 -3.40
C ASP A 180 31.73 10.19 -2.79
N LEU A 181 30.42 10.25 -3.01
CA LEU A 181 29.49 9.16 -2.71
C LEU A 181 29.35 8.29 -3.95
N ASN A 182 29.91 7.08 -3.89
CA ASN A 182 29.74 6.09 -4.96
C ASN A 182 28.32 5.51 -4.91
N LEU A 183 27.52 5.75 -5.96
CA LEU A 183 26.11 5.35 -6.00
C LEU A 183 25.95 3.84 -5.94
N ALA A 184 26.79 3.07 -6.62
CA ALA A 184 26.72 1.60 -6.58
C ALA A 184 27.00 1.05 -5.17
N ALA A 185 28.03 1.62 -4.49
CA ALA A 185 28.42 1.14 -3.17
C ALA A 185 27.35 1.33 -2.08
N VAL A 186 26.49 2.32 -2.23
CA VAL A 186 25.43 2.64 -1.25
C VAL A 186 24.03 2.20 -1.70
N SER A 187 23.91 1.69 -2.91
CA SER A 187 22.62 1.29 -3.49
C SER A 187 21.86 0.31 -2.60
N ASP A 188 22.50 -0.75 -2.13
CA ASP A 188 21.84 -1.76 -1.29
C ASP A 188 21.29 -1.16 0.00
N GLN A 189 22.04 -0.25 0.65
CA GLN A 189 21.61 0.39 1.88
C GLN A 189 20.38 1.28 1.63
N ILE A 190 20.38 2.05 0.56
CA ILE A 190 19.27 2.94 0.20
C ILE A 190 18.03 2.15 -0.20
N LEU A 191 18.18 1.07 -0.99
CA LEU A 191 17.07 0.24 -1.45
C LEU A 191 16.43 -0.56 -0.32
N MET A 192 17.20 -0.99 0.69
CA MET A 192 16.68 -1.69 1.87
C MET A 192 15.79 -0.80 2.75
N MET A 193 16.07 0.50 2.81
CA MET A 193 15.32 1.46 3.65
C MET A 193 13.86 1.62 3.22
N GLY A 194 13.58 1.43 1.94
CA GLY A 194 12.30 1.73 1.32
C GLY A 194 11.57 0.50 0.77
N ARG A 195 11.48 -0.61 1.53
CA ARG A 195 10.83 -1.83 1.04
C ARG A 195 9.88 -2.45 2.05
N THR A 196 8.68 -2.80 1.58
CA THR A 196 7.70 -3.62 2.30
C THR A 196 7.27 -4.80 1.41
N ALA A 197 6.31 -5.61 1.88
CA ALA A 197 5.77 -6.72 1.08
C ALA A 197 5.00 -6.25 -0.17
N GLU A 198 4.39 -5.06 -0.13
CA GLU A 198 3.48 -4.56 -1.19
C GLU A 198 4.04 -3.33 -1.92
N SER A 199 5.03 -2.64 -1.35
CA SER A 199 5.55 -1.38 -1.85
C SER A 199 7.08 -1.34 -1.79
N TYR A 200 7.68 -0.57 -2.68
CA TYR A 200 9.12 -0.28 -2.63
C TYR A 200 9.38 1.19 -2.98
N SER A 201 10.51 1.71 -2.51
CA SER A 201 10.96 3.05 -2.84
C SER A 201 12.02 3.02 -3.94
N GLN A 202 12.01 4.05 -4.75
CA GLN A 202 13.01 4.29 -5.78
C GLN A 202 13.44 5.76 -5.73
N VAL A 203 14.73 6.03 -5.87
CA VAL A 203 15.26 7.38 -5.98
C VAL A 203 15.53 7.68 -7.43
N ILE A 204 14.92 8.73 -7.95
CA ILE A 204 15.04 9.13 -9.35
C ILE A 204 15.47 10.60 -9.50
N SER A 205 16.07 10.92 -10.65
CA SER A 205 16.34 12.30 -11.07
C SER A 205 15.05 12.98 -11.56
N PRO A 206 15.05 14.32 -11.72
CA PRO A 206 13.96 15.04 -12.40
C PRO A 206 13.64 14.54 -13.81
N ASN A 207 14.60 13.90 -14.48
CA ASN A 207 14.48 13.37 -15.83
C ASN A 207 14.10 11.87 -15.86
N GLY A 208 13.92 11.23 -14.69
CA GLY A 208 13.59 9.82 -14.57
C GLY A 208 14.78 8.87 -14.60
N ASP A 209 16.02 9.37 -14.44
CA ASP A 209 17.18 8.49 -14.31
C ASP A 209 17.15 7.82 -12.94
N ILE A 210 17.36 6.51 -12.88
CA ILE A 210 17.42 5.73 -11.64
C ILE A 210 18.76 6.01 -10.97
N LEU A 211 18.76 6.49 -9.74
CA LEU A 211 19.98 6.90 -9.06
C LEU A 211 20.62 5.79 -8.22
N PHE A 212 19.83 4.84 -7.72
CA PHE A 212 20.30 3.69 -6.96
C PHE A 212 19.69 2.41 -7.50
N HIS A 213 20.51 1.41 -7.76
CA HIS A 213 20.11 0.09 -8.24
C HIS A 213 21.10 -0.98 -7.79
N GLU A 214 20.65 -2.21 -7.54
CA GLU A 214 21.49 -3.36 -7.20
C GLU A 214 22.51 -3.67 -8.32
N GLU A 215 22.12 -3.48 -9.57
CA GLU A 215 22.99 -3.64 -10.73
C GLU A 215 23.56 -2.28 -11.13
N GLU A 216 24.90 -2.10 -11.00
CA GLU A 216 25.58 -0.82 -11.26
C GLU A 216 25.30 -0.26 -12.67
N GLU A 217 25.19 -1.12 -13.67
CA GLU A 217 24.91 -0.76 -15.06
C GLU A 217 23.50 -0.15 -15.29
N LYS A 218 22.59 -0.35 -14.33
CA LYS A 218 21.27 0.26 -14.35
C LYS A 218 21.21 1.63 -13.65
N ILE A 219 22.28 2.02 -12.95
CA ILE A 219 22.40 3.37 -12.39
C ILE A 219 22.51 4.37 -13.55
N LEU A 220 21.72 5.42 -13.49
CA LEU A 220 21.50 6.42 -14.55
C LEU A 220 20.76 5.88 -15.79
N SER A 221 20.27 4.63 -15.77
CA SER A 221 19.33 4.17 -16.78
C SER A 221 17.92 4.68 -16.51
N LYS A 222 17.04 4.52 -17.50
CA LYS A 222 15.62 4.82 -17.38
C LYS A 222 14.80 3.56 -17.62
N THR A 223 13.66 3.49 -16.97
CA THR A 223 12.64 2.49 -17.25
C THR A 223 11.35 3.19 -17.65
N THR A 224 10.43 2.47 -18.28
CA THR A 224 9.09 3.00 -18.58
C THR A 224 8.41 3.58 -17.33
N LEU A 225 8.59 2.93 -16.19
CA LEU A 225 8.04 3.41 -14.91
C LEU A 225 8.67 4.75 -14.49
N SER A 226 10.00 4.83 -14.44
CA SER A 226 10.70 6.03 -13.97
C SER A 226 10.48 7.24 -14.89
N GLU A 227 10.41 7.01 -16.21
CA GLU A 227 10.05 8.04 -17.20
C GLU A 227 8.61 8.52 -17.01
N ASN A 228 7.66 7.60 -16.82
CA ASN A 228 6.26 7.95 -16.60
C ASN A 228 6.07 8.76 -15.30
N ILE A 229 6.79 8.41 -14.24
CA ILE A 229 6.79 9.17 -12.98
C ILE A 229 7.33 10.59 -13.23
N ALA A 230 8.50 10.71 -13.85
CA ALA A 230 9.13 12.00 -14.14
C ALA A 230 8.24 12.89 -15.02
N ASN A 231 7.61 12.31 -16.05
CA ASN A 231 6.71 13.03 -16.94
C ASN A 231 5.43 13.48 -16.24
N ALA A 232 4.85 12.64 -15.37
CA ALA A 232 3.68 13.00 -14.57
C ALA A 232 3.97 14.19 -13.65
N ILE A 233 5.10 14.16 -12.94
CA ILE A 233 5.54 15.26 -12.07
C ILE A 233 5.83 16.53 -12.87
N LYS A 234 6.45 16.39 -14.03
CA LYS A 234 6.74 17.55 -14.93
C LYS A 234 5.45 18.20 -15.44
N ALA A 235 4.44 17.39 -15.75
CA ALA A 235 3.13 17.88 -16.21
C ALA A 235 2.31 18.51 -15.05
N ASN A 236 2.49 18.05 -13.84
CA ASN A 236 1.82 18.55 -12.64
C ASN A 236 2.79 18.60 -11.45
N PRO A 237 3.54 19.73 -11.27
CA PRO A 237 4.47 19.87 -10.16
C PRO A 237 3.84 19.76 -8.76
N HIS A 238 2.54 20.05 -8.62
CA HIS A 238 1.81 19.90 -7.34
C HIS A 238 1.77 18.46 -6.81
N LEU A 239 2.22 17.48 -7.60
CA LEU A 239 2.42 16.10 -7.12
C LEU A 239 3.60 15.97 -6.13
N LEU A 240 4.38 17.05 -5.95
CA LEU A 240 5.51 17.15 -5.00
C LEU A 240 5.30 18.28 -3.95
N ASP A 241 4.08 18.83 -3.82
CA ASP A 241 3.83 19.91 -2.87
C ASP A 241 3.74 19.38 -1.45
N ASP A 242 4.55 19.95 -0.54
CA ASP A 242 4.61 19.64 0.90
C ASP A 242 3.26 19.84 1.62
N ASP A 243 2.39 20.72 1.11
CA ASP A 243 1.06 20.98 1.69
C ASP A 243 0.05 19.84 1.47
N ASN A 244 0.40 18.86 0.63
CA ASN A 244 -0.43 17.70 0.30
C ASN A 244 0.36 16.38 0.50
N ASP A 245 0.82 16.15 1.74
CA ASP A 245 1.62 14.98 2.17
C ASP A 245 1.12 13.60 1.71
N GLU A 246 -0.01 13.53 1.05
CA GLU A 246 -0.64 12.30 0.61
C GLU A 246 -1.01 12.26 -0.87
N THR A 247 -0.30 13.01 -1.73
CA THR A 247 -0.66 13.05 -3.16
C THR A 247 -0.33 11.72 -3.84
N LEU A 248 -1.37 10.89 -4.01
CA LEU A 248 -1.30 9.62 -4.73
C LEU A 248 -1.66 9.83 -6.20
N PHE A 249 -0.79 9.41 -7.11
CA PHE A 249 -1.08 9.42 -8.54
C PHE A 249 -0.76 8.07 -9.20
N TYR A 250 -1.24 7.88 -10.41
CA TYR A 250 -1.11 6.58 -11.09
C TYR A 250 -0.38 6.74 -12.41
N VAL A 251 0.58 5.83 -12.65
CA VAL A 251 1.29 5.72 -13.93
C VAL A 251 1.37 4.26 -14.38
N LYS A 252 1.69 4.03 -15.64
CA LYS A 252 1.97 2.68 -16.14
C LYS A 252 3.37 2.24 -15.75
N GLY A 253 3.48 1.06 -15.19
CA GLY A 253 4.74 0.38 -14.89
C GLY A 253 5.41 -0.26 -16.12
N ASN A 254 6.54 -0.93 -15.90
CA ASN A 254 7.31 -1.61 -16.93
C ASN A 254 6.53 -2.77 -17.59
N ASP A 255 5.57 -3.35 -16.87
CA ASP A 255 4.68 -4.42 -17.34
C ASP A 255 3.38 -3.89 -17.97
N GLY A 256 3.25 -2.58 -18.13
CA GLY A 256 2.07 -1.89 -18.65
C GLY A 256 0.90 -1.77 -17.68
N LYS A 257 1.02 -2.33 -16.45
CA LYS A 257 -0.01 -2.23 -15.41
C LYS A 257 0.10 -0.92 -14.65
N ALA A 258 -1.02 -0.48 -14.09
CA ALA A 258 -1.04 0.73 -13.29
C ALA A 258 -0.29 0.54 -11.95
N GLN A 259 0.50 1.54 -11.61
CA GLN A 259 1.24 1.66 -10.37
C GLN A 259 0.77 2.92 -9.64
N ALA A 260 0.51 2.79 -8.37
CA ALA A 260 0.20 3.89 -7.47
C ALA A 260 1.51 4.46 -6.92
N ILE A 261 1.71 5.75 -7.09
CA ILE A 261 2.97 6.46 -6.82
C ILE A 261 2.73 7.57 -5.81
N MET A 262 3.64 7.71 -4.87
CA MET A 262 3.83 8.90 -4.02
C MET A 262 5.28 9.31 -4.11
N CYS A 263 5.55 10.59 -4.32
CA CYS A 263 6.91 11.11 -4.41
C CYS A 263 7.08 12.32 -3.51
N ASP A 264 8.32 12.51 -3.04
CA ASP A 264 8.71 13.71 -2.31
C ASP A 264 10.14 14.12 -2.65
N LEU A 265 10.48 15.39 -2.35
CA LEU A 265 11.80 15.97 -2.57
C LEU A 265 12.73 15.67 -1.39
N THR A 266 13.96 15.31 -1.70
CA THR A 266 15.02 15.28 -0.68
C THR A 266 15.57 16.70 -0.48
N PHE A 267 16.46 16.86 0.50
CA PHE A 267 17.20 18.12 0.69
C PHE A 267 17.93 18.58 -0.61
N ASN A 268 18.36 17.65 -1.44
CA ASN A 268 18.86 17.97 -2.77
C ASN A 268 17.74 17.82 -3.79
N PRO A 269 17.28 18.89 -4.45
CA PRO A 269 16.15 18.85 -5.38
C PRO A 269 16.41 17.99 -6.63
N TYR A 270 17.65 17.53 -6.84
CA TYR A 270 17.98 16.54 -7.86
C TYR A 270 17.53 15.12 -7.51
N PHE A 271 17.23 14.82 -6.23
CA PHE A 271 16.77 13.52 -5.79
C PHE A 271 15.31 13.57 -5.41
N ARG A 272 14.54 12.70 -6.03
CA ARG A 272 13.13 12.47 -5.70
C ARG A 272 13.00 11.05 -5.19
N ILE A 273 12.47 10.90 -3.98
CA ILE A 273 12.13 9.60 -3.43
C ILE A 273 10.68 9.32 -3.81
N CYS A 274 10.45 8.22 -4.54
CA CYS A 274 9.14 7.79 -4.94
C CYS A 274 8.86 6.40 -4.39
N THR A 275 7.72 6.21 -3.73
CA THR A 275 7.23 4.88 -3.37
C THR A 275 6.26 4.38 -4.43
N ILE A 276 6.43 3.13 -4.77
CA ILE A 276 5.71 2.43 -5.84
C ILE A 276 4.95 1.27 -5.26
N THR A 277 3.65 1.20 -5.53
CA THR A 277 2.76 0.11 -5.13
C THR A 277 1.93 -0.32 -6.33
N ALA A 278 1.84 -1.62 -6.61
CA ALA A 278 0.96 -2.08 -7.68
C ALA A 278 -0.50 -1.71 -7.36
N GLU A 279 -1.23 -1.10 -8.31
CA GLU A 279 -2.65 -0.77 -8.11
C GLU A 279 -3.47 -1.99 -7.69
N SER A 280 -3.13 -3.16 -8.22
CA SER A 280 -3.77 -4.42 -7.86
C SER A 280 -3.63 -4.78 -6.38
N SER A 281 -2.61 -4.29 -5.67
CA SER A 281 -2.44 -4.51 -4.22
C SER A 281 -3.54 -3.82 -3.43
N TYR A 282 -4.01 -2.65 -3.89
CA TYR A 282 -5.13 -1.93 -3.28
C TYR A 282 -6.46 -2.70 -3.36
N SER A 283 -6.66 -3.51 -4.40
CA SER A 283 -7.87 -4.32 -4.58
C SER A 283 -7.76 -5.75 -4.06
N LYS A 284 -6.54 -6.28 -3.87
CA LYS A 284 -6.28 -7.68 -3.51
C LYS A 284 -6.90 -8.07 -2.16
N ALA A 285 -6.74 -7.23 -1.13
CA ALA A 285 -7.33 -7.46 0.19
C ALA A 285 -8.85 -7.44 0.12
N SER A 286 -9.44 -6.48 -0.58
CA SER A 286 -10.89 -6.36 -0.78
C SER A 286 -11.47 -7.53 -1.55
N ASN A 287 -10.80 -8.02 -2.59
CA ASN A 287 -11.24 -9.17 -3.37
C ASN A 287 -11.20 -10.48 -2.54
N LYS A 288 -10.20 -10.65 -1.66
CA LYS A 288 -10.14 -11.78 -0.74
C LYS A 288 -11.33 -11.77 0.25
N ILE A 289 -11.63 -10.60 0.80
CA ILE A 289 -12.78 -10.42 1.71
C ILE A 289 -14.09 -10.68 0.98
N LEU A 290 -14.26 -10.16 -0.25
CA LEU A 290 -15.43 -10.43 -1.07
C LEU A 290 -15.65 -11.93 -1.27
N PHE A 291 -14.59 -12.66 -1.66
CA PHE A 291 -14.69 -14.11 -1.86
C PHE A 291 -15.08 -14.84 -0.58
N GLN A 292 -14.50 -14.49 0.56
CA GLN A 292 -14.88 -15.06 1.85
C GLN A 292 -16.34 -14.76 2.22
N GLN A 293 -16.80 -13.52 2.02
CA GLN A 293 -18.18 -13.11 2.29
C GLN A 293 -19.18 -13.84 1.40
N VAL A 294 -18.88 -14.03 0.11
CA VAL A 294 -19.74 -14.78 -0.82
C VAL A 294 -19.90 -16.22 -0.34
N ILE A 295 -18.80 -16.90 0.00
CA ILE A 295 -18.88 -18.29 0.50
C ILE A 295 -19.65 -18.36 1.80
N THR A 296 -19.32 -17.52 2.79
CA THR A 296 -19.99 -17.52 4.09
C THR A 296 -21.47 -17.18 3.95
N GLY A 297 -21.81 -16.21 3.07
CA GLY A 297 -23.18 -15.84 2.76
C GLY A 297 -23.97 -16.98 2.14
N LEU A 298 -23.41 -17.70 1.17
CA LEU A 298 -24.05 -18.87 0.55
C LEU A 298 -24.33 -19.99 1.58
N VAL A 299 -23.35 -20.28 2.44
CA VAL A 299 -23.52 -21.28 3.51
C VAL A 299 -24.63 -20.84 4.48
N ALA A 300 -24.61 -19.55 4.91
CA ALA A 300 -25.62 -19.01 5.80
C ALA A 300 -27.04 -19.07 5.18
N ILE A 301 -27.18 -18.75 3.89
CA ILE A 301 -28.48 -18.87 3.18
C ILE A 301 -28.97 -20.32 3.18
N ILE A 302 -28.13 -21.28 2.84
CA ILE A 302 -28.50 -22.69 2.80
C ILE A 302 -28.97 -23.17 4.19
N VAL A 303 -28.18 -22.86 5.24
CA VAL A 303 -28.54 -23.22 6.62
C VAL A 303 -29.85 -22.58 7.05
N ALA A 304 -30.02 -21.28 6.78
CA ALA A 304 -31.22 -20.54 7.12
C ALA A 304 -32.45 -21.12 6.41
N LEU A 305 -32.37 -21.43 5.11
CA LEU A 305 -33.47 -22.06 4.37
C LEU A 305 -33.85 -23.42 4.92
N ILE A 306 -32.87 -24.24 5.28
CA ILE A 306 -33.12 -25.56 5.91
C ILE A 306 -33.85 -25.39 7.24
N LEU A 307 -33.34 -24.51 8.12
CA LEU A 307 -33.96 -24.25 9.42
C LEU A 307 -35.38 -23.71 9.29
N VAL A 308 -35.58 -22.73 8.41
CA VAL A 308 -36.89 -22.13 8.16
C VAL A 308 -37.86 -23.20 7.66
N ARG A 309 -37.43 -24.06 6.71
CA ARG A 309 -38.28 -25.18 6.21
C ARG A 309 -38.66 -26.16 7.31
N ILE A 310 -37.71 -26.53 8.18
CA ILE A 310 -37.97 -27.41 9.32
C ILE A 310 -38.97 -26.79 10.28
N LEU A 311 -38.76 -25.52 10.66
CA LEU A 311 -39.61 -24.79 11.60
C LEU A 311 -41.03 -24.61 11.05
N ILE A 312 -41.18 -24.20 9.78
CA ILE A 312 -42.49 -24.05 9.13
C ILE A 312 -43.19 -25.39 8.98
N ALA A 313 -42.48 -26.43 8.54
CA ALA A 313 -43.06 -27.77 8.41
C ALA A 313 -43.56 -28.30 9.76
N ARG A 314 -42.78 -28.15 10.83
CA ARG A 314 -43.13 -28.58 12.17
C ARG A 314 -44.32 -27.82 12.75
N ASN A 315 -44.33 -26.52 12.61
CA ASN A 315 -45.38 -25.65 13.18
C ASN A 315 -46.72 -25.72 12.38
N LEU A 316 -46.64 -25.94 11.07
CA LEU A 316 -47.85 -26.06 10.23
C LEU A 316 -48.34 -27.52 10.02
N TYR A 317 -47.65 -28.53 10.56
CA TYR A 317 -48.07 -29.92 10.47
C TYR A 317 -49.47 -30.16 11.04
N PRO A 318 -49.86 -29.56 12.21
CA PRO A 318 -51.20 -29.70 12.78
C PRO A 318 -52.33 -29.27 11.83
N LEU A 319 -52.09 -28.28 10.97
CA LEU A 319 -53.11 -27.80 10.02
C LEU A 319 -53.58 -28.88 9.02
N ASN A 320 -52.66 -29.75 8.56
CA ASN A 320 -53.02 -30.85 7.68
C ASN A 320 -53.89 -31.88 8.42
N SER A 321 -53.61 -32.12 9.69
CA SER A 321 -54.41 -33.06 10.52
C SER A 321 -55.81 -32.51 10.80
N ILE A 322 -55.93 -31.17 11.03
CA ILE A 322 -57.21 -30.48 11.18
C ILE A 322 -58.02 -30.57 9.88
N GLN A 323 -57.39 -30.25 8.73
CA GLN A 323 -58.02 -30.30 7.42
C GLN A 323 -58.53 -31.73 7.11
N SER A 324 -57.73 -32.76 7.37
CA SER A 324 -58.11 -34.15 7.17
C SER A 324 -59.26 -34.56 8.09
N GLY A 325 -59.18 -34.20 9.37
CA GLY A 325 -60.27 -34.48 10.33
C GLY A 325 -61.57 -33.78 9.99
N LEU A 326 -61.50 -32.51 9.56
CA LEU A 326 -62.68 -31.76 9.11
C LEU A 326 -63.29 -32.37 7.84
N ASN A 327 -62.49 -32.78 6.87
CA ASN A 327 -63.00 -33.49 5.68
C ASN A 327 -63.66 -34.80 6.07
N SER A 328 -63.11 -35.57 6.96
CA SER A 328 -63.71 -36.81 7.48
C SER A 328 -65.02 -36.53 8.22
N PHE A 329 -65.12 -35.45 8.97
CA PHE A 329 -66.34 -35.03 9.62
C PHE A 329 -67.45 -34.67 8.61
N PHE A 330 -67.13 -33.92 7.57
CA PHE A 330 -68.08 -33.61 6.48
C PHE A 330 -68.50 -34.84 5.69
N ASP A 331 -67.60 -35.79 5.45
CA ASP A 331 -67.98 -37.08 4.79
C ASP A 331 -68.92 -37.94 5.66
N PHE A 332 -68.76 -37.87 6.98
CA PHE A 332 -69.67 -38.54 7.94
C PHE A 332 -71.03 -37.83 7.94
N ILE A 333 -71.15 -36.54 8.06
CA ILE A 333 -72.39 -35.76 8.01
C ILE A 333 -73.15 -36.04 6.68
N ASN A 334 -72.40 -36.16 5.57
CA ASN A 334 -72.97 -36.39 4.25
C ASN A 334 -73.28 -37.89 3.99
N HIS A 335 -73.26 -38.75 5.04
CA HIS A 335 -73.52 -40.19 4.97
C HIS A 335 -72.63 -40.96 3.99
N LYS A 336 -71.41 -40.41 3.70
CA LYS A 336 -70.43 -41.13 2.85
C LYS A 336 -69.58 -42.12 3.63
N THR A 337 -69.51 -41.98 4.94
CA THR A 337 -68.82 -42.89 5.87
C THR A 337 -69.66 -43.12 7.09
N GLN A 338 -69.57 -44.38 7.66
CA GLN A 338 -70.31 -44.75 8.86
C GLN A 338 -69.55 -44.48 10.18
N ASP A 339 -68.26 -44.11 10.08
CA ASP A 339 -67.42 -43.94 11.25
C ASP A 339 -66.53 -42.75 11.11
N ILE A 340 -66.27 -42.01 12.20
CA ILE A 340 -65.41 -40.85 12.31
C ILE A 340 -64.56 -40.94 13.54
N SER A 341 -63.26 -40.64 13.41
CA SER A 341 -62.31 -40.53 14.51
C SER A 341 -62.06 -39.09 14.89
N THR A 342 -61.74 -38.85 16.16
CA THR A 342 -61.38 -37.53 16.67
C THR A 342 -59.97 -37.11 16.17
N ILE A 343 -59.76 -35.80 16.05
CA ILE A 343 -58.50 -35.22 15.64
C ILE A 343 -57.51 -35.31 16.81
N SER A 344 -56.40 -36.03 16.63
CA SER A 344 -55.39 -36.21 17.67
C SER A 344 -54.30 -35.14 17.60
N ILE A 345 -54.61 -33.90 17.99
CA ILE A 345 -53.67 -32.80 18.14
C ILE A 345 -53.68 -32.39 19.61
N LYS A 346 -52.50 -32.45 20.27
CA LYS A 346 -52.32 -32.11 21.69
C LYS A 346 -51.36 -30.92 21.85
N THR A 347 -51.61 -29.83 21.15
CA THR A 347 -50.86 -28.58 21.33
C THR A 347 -51.70 -27.60 22.15
N ASN A 348 -51.03 -26.68 22.90
CA ASN A 348 -51.72 -25.66 23.69
C ASN A 348 -51.85 -24.32 22.94
N ASP A 349 -51.81 -24.37 21.61
CA ASP A 349 -51.90 -23.22 20.70
C ASP A 349 -53.31 -23.19 20.00
N GLU A 350 -53.45 -22.30 19.03
CA GLU A 350 -54.67 -22.15 18.25
C GLU A 350 -55.08 -23.43 17.52
N PHE A 351 -54.11 -24.24 17.12
CA PHE A 351 -54.39 -25.52 16.47
C PHE A 351 -54.99 -26.55 17.42
N GLY A 352 -54.50 -26.58 18.68
CA GLY A 352 -55.09 -27.41 19.72
C GLY A 352 -56.53 -27.00 20.05
N GLN A 353 -56.78 -25.69 20.15
CA GLN A 353 -58.14 -25.17 20.39
C GLN A 353 -59.08 -25.51 19.23
N MET A 354 -58.63 -25.34 17.96
CA MET A 354 -59.43 -25.73 16.80
C MET A 354 -59.75 -27.23 16.77
N ALA A 355 -58.75 -28.07 17.10
CA ALA A 355 -58.96 -29.52 17.17
C ALA A 355 -59.95 -29.93 18.26
N ALA A 356 -59.91 -29.29 19.44
CA ALA A 356 -60.85 -29.50 20.53
C ALA A 356 -62.27 -29.12 20.10
N ALA A 357 -62.47 -27.91 19.54
CA ALA A 357 -63.78 -27.44 19.07
C ALA A 357 -64.39 -28.38 17.99
N ILE A 358 -63.58 -28.88 17.06
CA ILE A 358 -64.06 -29.83 16.03
C ILE A 358 -64.39 -31.17 16.68
N ASN A 359 -63.60 -31.68 17.62
CA ASN A 359 -63.86 -32.89 18.35
C ASN A 359 -65.15 -32.84 19.18
N ASP A 360 -65.45 -31.70 19.82
CA ASP A 360 -66.70 -31.50 20.55
C ASP A 360 -67.89 -31.57 19.60
N ASN A 361 -67.78 -30.95 18.41
CA ASN A 361 -68.82 -31.06 17.37
C ASN A 361 -68.98 -32.49 16.83
N ILE A 362 -67.90 -33.21 16.62
CA ILE A 362 -67.92 -34.61 16.23
C ILE A 362 -68.69 -35.47 17.27
N LYS A 363 -68.42 -35.23 18.56
CA LYS A 363 -69.07 -35.91 19.65
C LYS A 363 -70.56 -35.62 19.73
N ALA A 364 -70.92 -34.35 19.69
CA ALA A 364 -72.32 -33.91 19.73
C ALA A 364 -73.14 -34.47 18.53
N THR A 365 -72.52 -34.56 17.35
CA THR A 365 -73.14 -35.10 16.14
C THR A 365 -73.32 -36.62 16.23
N LYS A 366 -72.41 -37.38 16.82
CA LYS A 366 -72.52 -38.81 17.07
C LYS A 366 -73.59 -39.15 18.10
N GLU A 367 -73.81 -38.28 19.07
CA GLU A 367 -74.84 -38.50 20.11
C GLU A 367 -76.23 -38.07 19.67
N GLY A 368 -76.37 -37.28 18.57
CA GLY A 368 -77.65 -36.82 18.04
C GLY A 368 -78.15 -37.52 16.79
N LEU A 369 -77.35 -38.40 16.19
CA LEU A 369 -77.71 -39.30 15.10
C LEU A 369 -77.98 -40.69 15.61
#